data_9b499a82fba0bac8a8f22bd56339ab44
#
_entry.id   9b499a82fba0bac8a8f22bd56339ab44
#
_cell.length_a   1.000
_cell.length_b   1.000
_cell.length_c   1.000
_cell.angle_alpha   90.00
_cell.angle_beta   90.00
_cell.angle_gamma   90.00
#
_symmetry.space_group_name_H-M   'P 1'
#
loop_
_entity.id
_entity.type
_entity.pdbx_description
1 polymer ?
#
loop_
_entity_poly.entity_id
_entity_poly.type
_entity_poly.pdbx_seq_one_letter_code
_entity_poly.pdbx_strand_id
1 'polypeptide(L)'
;SRGLGDVYKRQQHGKQSEPKEMPSKITYEEGITVGELANKLNVDSSGIVKKLFLLGIMANINQSLDDETVELIADDYGVEIEKEVVVDEEDLSIYFDDESEDPEAVERPAVVTIMGHVDHGKTTLLDSIRHTKVTAGEAGGITQHIGAYQIENDGKKITFLDTPGHAAFTTMRARGAQVTDITILVVAADDGVMPQTIEAINHAKEAEVPTIVAVNKIDKPTANPDRVMQELTEYGLIPEDWGGDTIFVPLSALSGDGIDDLLEMIGLVSEVQELKANSNKRAVGTVIEAELDKSRGPSASLLVQNGTLNVGDSLVVGNTYGRIRAMVNDLGQRIKSAGPSTPVEITGINDVPEAGDRFVVFSDEKQARRIGEARHEASIISHRQDSKNVSLDNLFEQMKQGEMKDLNVIIKGDVQGSVEALSASLMKIEVEGVNVRIIHTAVGAINESDVTLANASNGIIIGFNVRPDSGAKRAAEEENVDMRLHRVIYNVIEEIESAMKGMLDPEYEEKVIGEVEVRQTFKVSKVGTIVGSYVTEGKITRNAGVRVIRDGIVQYEGEINTLKRFKDDVKEVAQGYECGITLEKYNDVKEGDVIEAFELVEVER
;
A
#
# COMPACT_ATOMS: atom_id res chain seq x y z
N SER A 1 -76.26 14.07 37.20
CA SER A 1 -76.24 12.69 36.73
C SER A 1 -76.67 12.58 35.26
N ARG A 2 -75.90 13.05 34.38
CA ARG A 2 -75.96 12.79 32.94
C ARG A 2 -74.49 12.73 32.47
N GLY A 3 -74.09 11.58 31.89
CA GLY A 3 -72.88 11.65 31.10
C GLY A 3 -71.78 10.59 31.31
N LEU A 4 -72.13 9.32 31.39
CA LEU A 4 -71.17 8.22 31.33
C LEU A 4 -71.60 7.08 30.37
N GLY A 5 -72.64 7.30 29.58
CA GLY A 5 -73.16 6.31 28.63
C GLY A 5 -72.70 6.49 27.17
N ASP A 6 -72.15 7.68 26.79
CA ASP A 6 -71.92 8.02 25.39
C ASP A 6 -70.48 7.85 24.91
N VAL A 7 -69.58 7.46 25.79
CA VAL A 7 -68.12 7.28 25.41
C VAL A 7 -67.84 5.85 24.90
N TYR A 8 -68.70 4.88 25.23
CA TYR A 8 -68.48 3.47 24.81
C TYR A 8 -69.19 3.06 23.52
N LYS A 9 -69.90 3.95 22.83
CA LYS A 9 -70.52 3.67 21.54
C LYS A 9 -69.82 4.25 20.30
N ARG A 10 -68.67 4.79 20.44
CA ARG A 10 -67.88 5.34 19.30
C ARG A 10 -66.65 4.52 18.88
N GLN A 11 -66.45 3.33 19.42
CA GLN A 11 -65.33 2.45 19.05
C GLN A 11 -65.72 1.18 18.29
N GLN A 12 -66.91 1.11 17.65
CA GLN A 12 -67.26 0.01 16.77
C GLN A 12 -67.78 0.50 15.41
N HIS A 13 -66.97 1.33 14.75
CA HIS A 13 -66.99 1.40 13.30
C HIS A 13 -65.56 1.25 12.85
N GLY A 14 -65.04 0.02 12.88
CA GLY A 14 -63.96 -0.41 12.02
C GLY A 14 -64.40 -0.11 10.59
N LYS A 15 -63.70 0.78 9.91
CA LYS A 15 -63.77 0.88 8.46
C LYS A 15 -63.54 -0.54 7.94
N GLN A 16 -64.59 -1.19 7.40
CA GLN A 16 -64.38 -2.24 6.43
C GLN A 16 -63.59 -1.61 5.31
N SER A 17 -62.30 -1.91 5.23
CA SER A 17 -61.50 -1.65 4.05
C SER A 17 -62.16 -2.45 2.92
N GLU A 18 -62.58 -1.77 1.89
CA GLU A 18 -62.94 -2.39 0.63
C GLU A 18 -61.85 -3.39 0.26
N PRO A 19 -62.14 -4.58 -0.26
CA PRO A 19 -61.16 -5.54 -0.70
C PRO A 19 -60.32 -4.86 -1.78
N LYS A 20 -59.07 -4.54 -1.46
CA LYS A 20 -58.09 -4.03 -2.44
C LYS A 20 -57.91 -5.16 -3.46
N GLU A 21 -58.17 -4.87 -4.74
CA GLU A 21 -57.90 -5.80 -5.82
C GLU A 21 -56.43 -6.18 -5.84
N MET A 22 -56.16 -7.49 -6.02
CA MET A 22 -54.80 -7.96 -6.17
C MET A 22 -54.18 -7.41 -7.47
N PRO A 23 -52.96 -6.90 -7.47
CA PRO A 23 -52.32 -6.45 -8.69
C PRO A 23 -52.04 -7.64 -9.62
N SER A 24 -52.12 -7.42 -10.92
CA SER A 24 -51.76 -8.45 -11.93
C SER A 24 -50.24 -8.67 -12.06
N LYS A 25 -49.45 -7.66 -11.68
CA LYS A 25 -47.98 -7.67 -11.73
C LYS A 25 -47.46 -6.85 -10.57
N ILE A 26 -46.41 -7.36 -9.91
CA ILE A 26 -45.66 -6.63 -8.86
C ILE A 26 -44.17 -6.63 -9.18
N THR A 27 -43.48 -5.58 -8.75
CA THR A 27 -42.02 -5.52 -8.71
C THR A 27 -41.54 -5.74 -7.28
N TYR A 28 -40.44 -6.46 -7.10
CA TYR A 28 -39.86 -6.70 -5.78
C TYR A 28 -38.34 -6.55 -5.80
N GLU A 29 -37.78 -6.20 -4.66
CA GLU A 29 -36.32 -6.11 -4.44
C GLU A 29 -35.80 -7.40 -3.80
N GLU A 30 -34.53 -7.72 -4.02
CA GLU A 30 -33.86 -8.84 -3.40
C GLU A 30 -33.89 -8.72 -1.87
N GLY A 31 -34.26 -9.82 -1.18
CA GLY A 31 -34.37 -9.81 0.27
C GLY A 31 -35.66 -9.20 0.82
N ILE A 32 -36.69 -9.04 -0.02
CA ILE A 32 -38.02 -8.56 0.39
C ILE A 32 -38.55 -9.35 1.60
N THR A 33 -39.10 -8.65 2.58
CA THR A 33 -39.70 -9.29 3.76
C THR A 33 -41.11 -9.81 3.49
N VAL A 34 -41.56 -10.75 4.30
CA VAL A 34 -42.93 -11.28 4.23
C VAL A 34 -43.96 -10.15 4.33
N GLY A 35 -43.74 -9.16 5.21
CA GLY A 35 -44.63 -8.01 5.38
C GLY A 35 -44.71 -7.11 4.17
N GLU A 36 -43.57 -6.84 3.53
CA GLU A 36 -43.48 -6.02 2.31
C GLU A 36 -44.12 -6.72 1.11
N LEU A 37 -43.86 -8.02 0.96
CA LEU A 37 -44.51 -8.83 -0.08
C LEU A 37 -46.02 -8.84 0.08
N ALA A 38 -46.52 -9.00 1.31
CA ALA A 38 -47.94 -8.94 1.62
C ALA A 38 -48.58 -7.59 1.25
N ASN A 39 -47.88 -6.50 1.54
CA ASN A 39 -48.33 -5.16 1.16
C ASN A 39 -48.36 -4.96 -0.36
N LYS A 40 -47.35 -5.44 -1.09
CA LYS A 40 -47.30 -5.36 -2.56
C LYS A 40 -48.37 -6.21 -3.23
N LEU A 41 -48.71 -7.37 -2.68
CA LEU A 41 -49.78 -8.25 -3.15
C LEU A 41 -51.16 -7.81 -2.68
N ASN A 42 -51.30 -6.80 -1.80
CA ASN A 42 -52.52 -6.40 -1.14
C ASN A 42 -53.24 -7.54 -0.39
N VAL A 43 -52.48 -8.43 0.22
CA VAL A 43 -52.97 -9.57 1.03
C VAL A 43 -52.52 -9.42 2.48
N ASP A 44 -53.16 -10.19 3.37
CA ASP A 44 -52.74 -10.21 4.77
C ASP A 44 -51.45 -11.02 4.94
N SER A 45 -50.47 -10.46 5.66
CA SER A 45 -49.19 -11.11 5.95
C SER A 45 -49.33 -12.45 6.65
N SER A 46 -50.38 -12.63 7.47
CA SER A 46 -50.71 -13.92 8.08
C SER A 46 -51.06 -15.01 7.06
N GLY A 47 -51.62 -14.62 5.92
CA GLY A 47 -51.93 -15.53 4.81
C GLY A 47 -50.66 -16.07 4.16
N ILE A 48 -49.65 -15.19 3.95
CA ILE A 48 -48.36 -15.59 3.39
C ILE A 48 -47.59 -16.47 4.38
N VAL A 49 -47.55 -16.12 5.66
CA VAL A 49 -46.90 -16.93 6.70
C VAL A 49 -47.47 -18.33 6.76
N LYS A 50 -48.82 -18.45 6.66
CA LYS A 50 -49.50 -19.75 6.64
C LYS A 50 -49.15 -20.58 5.41
N LYS A 51 -49.03 -19.96 4.24
CA LYS A 51 -48.60 -20.64 3.00
C LYS A 51 -47.16 -21.10 3.08
N LEU A 52 -46.28 -20.26 3.59
CA LEU A 52 -44.88 -20.62 3.83
C LEU A 52 -44.75 -21.81 4.79
N PHE A 53 -45.56 -21.83 5.84
CA PHE A 53 -45.62 -22.95 6.78
C PHE A 53 -46.06 -24.26 6.11
N LEU A 54 -47.01 -24.18 5.19
CA LEU A 54 -47.47 -25.36 4.42
C LEU A 54 -46.38 -25.85 3.44
N LEU A 55 -45.49 -24.99 2.99
CA LEU A 55 -44.30 -25.30 2.19
C LEU A 55 -43.11 -25.77 3.03
N GLY A 56 -43.27 -25.85 4.36
CA GLY A 56 -42.21 -26.27 5.28
C GLY A 56 -41.22 -25.16 5.67
N ILE A 57 -41.51 -23.91 5.31
CA ILE A 57 -40.67 -22.75 5.62
C ILE A 57 -41.28 -22.03 6.83
N MET A 58 -40.53 -22.00 7.95
CA MET A 58 -40.91 -21.19 9.11
C MET A 58 -40.43 -19.76 8.91
N ALA A 59 -41.33 -18.83 8.65
CA ALA A 59 -40.99 -17.42 8.48
C ALA A 59 -41.87 -16.54 9.37
N ASN A 60 -41.33 -15.44 9.85
CA ASN A 60 -42.06 -14.37 10.51
C ASN A 60 -42.25 -13.18 9.55
N ILE A 61 -43.05 -12.18 9.96
CA ILE A 61 -43.41 -11.03 9.13
C ILE A 61 -42.19 -10.21 8.66
N ASN A 62 -41.14 -10.16 9.48
CA ASN A 62 -39.93 -9.37 9.21
C ASN A 62 -38.80 -10.21 8.58
N GLN A 63 -39.04 -11.44 8.25
CA GLN A 63 -38.04 -12.31 7.65
C GLN A 63 -37.95 -12.06 6.16
N SER A 64 -36.70 -11.93 5.66
CA SER A 64 -36.39 -11.84 4.24
C SER A 64 -36.64 -13.17 3.53
N LEU A 65 -37.20 -13.09 2.34
CA LEU A 65 -37.48 -14.21 1.46
C LEU A 65 -36.42 -14.27 0.34
N ASP A 66 -36.09 -15.48 -0.06
CA ASP A 66 -35.28 -15.72 -1.25
C ASP A 66 -36.17 -15.64 -2.52
N ASP A 67 -35.51 -15.46 -3.67
CA ASP A 67 -36.20 -15.28 -4.95
C ASP A 67 -37.10 -16.45 -5.30
N GLU A 68 -36.67 -17.69 -5.03
CA GLU A 68 -37.46 -18.91 -5.30
C GLU A 68 -38.75 -18.93 -4.46
N THR A 69 -38.68 -18.52 -3.22
CA THR A 69 -39.83 -18.45 -2.31
C THR A 69 -40.79 -17.35 -2.73
N VAL A 70 -40.28 -16.20 -3.17
CA VAL A 70 -41.13 -15.09 -3.68
C VAL A 70 -41.84 -15.52 -4.95
N GLU A 71 -41.17 -16.22 -5.85
CA GLU A 71 -41.72 -16.74 -7.10
C GLU A 71 -42.85 -17.75 -6.84
N LEU A 72 -42.63 -18.71 -5.92
CA LEU A 72 -43.62 -19.69 -5.50
C LEU A 72 -44.88 -19.05 -4.89
N ILE A 73 -44.70 -18.02 -4.05
CA ILE A 73 -45.82 -17.32 -3.43
C ILE A 73 -46.59 -16.52 -4.46
N ALA A 74 -45.90 -15.80 -5.34
CA ALA A 74 -46.55 -15.00 -6.38
C ALA A 74 -47.31 -15.85 -7.39
N ASP A 75 -46.79 -17.00 -7.79
CA ASP A 75 -47.44 -17.97 -8.67
C ASP A 75 -48.73 -18.53 -8.01
N ASP A 76 -48.69 -18.85 -6.71
CA ASP A 76 -49.82 -19.33 -5.95
C ASP A 76 -50.95 -18.27 -5.81
N TYR A 77 -50.59 -16.99 -5.87
CA TYR A 77 -51.57 -15.88 -5.95
C TYR A 77 -51.94 -15.49 -7.38
N GLY A 78 -51.31 -16.07 -8.39
CA GLY A 78 -51.52 -15.77 -9.80
C GLY A 78 -51.08 -14.37 -10.22
N VAL A 79 -50.03 -13.85 -9.58
CA VAL A 79 -49.44 -12.53 -9.82
C VAL A 79 -48.13 -12.68 -10.53
N GLU A 80 -47.95 -11.95 -11.63
CA GLU A 80 -46.70 -11.88 -12.33
C GLU A 80 -45.68 -11.02 -11.53
N ILE A 81 -44.46 -11.52 -11.36
CA ILE A 81 -43.42 -10.81 -10.63
C ILE A 81 -42.33 -10.37 -11.56
N GLU A 82 -41.74 -9.21 -11.26
CA GLU A 82 -40.54 -8.69 -11.89
C GLU A 82 -39.58 -8.29 -10.81
N LYS A 83 -38.37 -8.87 -10.83
CA LYS A 83 -37.32 -8.48 -9.89
C LYS A 83 -36.84 -7.10 -10.27
N GLU A 84 -36.95 -6.14 -9.35
CA GLU A 84 -36.40 -4.83 -9.51
C GLU A 84 -34.90 -4.94 -9.19
N VAL A 85 -34.08 -4.78 -10.19
CA VAL A 85 -32.64 -4.67 -9.99
C VAL A 85 -32.39 -3.29 -9.44
N VAL A 86 -32.19 -3.18 -8.13
CA VAL A 86 -31.70 -1.94 -7.51
C VAL A 86 -30.28 -1.73 -8.04
N VAL A 87 -30.17 -0.83 -8.99
CA VAL A 87 -28.87 -0.40 -9.49
C VAL A 87 -28.26 0.50 -8.43
N ASP A 88 -27.18 0.04 -7.82
CA ASP A 88 -26.38 0.86 -6.91
C ASP A 88 -25.66 1.94 -7.71
N GLU A 89 -26.24 3.14 -7.78
CA GLU A 89 -25.64 4.28 -8.49
C GLU A 89 -24.28 4.71 -7.93
N GLU A 90 -23.96 4.29 -6.71
CA GLU A 90 -22.68 4.58 -6.05
C GLU A 90 -21.56 3.64 -6.53
N ASP A 91 -21.90 2.49 -7.09
CA ASP A 91 -20.95 1.60 -7.73
C ASP A 91 -20.58 2.10 -9.12
N LEU A 92 -19.42 2.74 -9.23
CA LEU A 92 -18.95 3.29 -10.50
C LEU A 92 -18.70 2.23 -11.58
N SER A 93 -18.58 0.96 -11.22
CA SER A 93 -18.33 -0.13 -12.18
C SER A 93 -19.48 -0.35 -13.15
N ILE A 94 -20.70 -0.03 -12.76
CA ILE A 94 -21.90 -0.17 -13.59
C ILE A 94 -21.89 0.73 -14.84
N TYR A 95 -21.09 1.79 -14.82
CA TYR A 95 -20.99 2.74 -15.92
C TYR A 95 -19.92 2.37 -16.95
N PHE A 96 -19.17 1.29 -16.70
CA PHE A 96 -18.17 0.75 -17.63
C PHE A 96 -18.81 -0.35 -18.50
N ASP A 97 -19.37 0.06 -19.62
CA ASP A 97 -20.02 -0.84 -20.58
C ASP A 97 -19.00 -1.68 -21.35
N ASP A 98 -19.41 -2.88 -21.75
CA ASP A 98 -18.67 -3.66 -22.73
C ASP A 98 -18.86 -3.06 -24.13
N GLU A 99 -17.78 -2.55 -24.71
CA GLU A 99 -17.76 -1.88 -26.03
C GLU A 99 -17.80 -2.86 -27.22
N SER A 100 -17.66 -4.15 -26.97
CA SER A 100 -17.61 -5.16 -28.05
C SER A 100 -18.90 -5.25 -28.85
N GLU A 101 -20.03 -4.87 -28.29
CA GLU A 101 -21.35 -4.91 -28.92
C GLU A 101 -21.90 -3.53 -29.34
N ASP A 102 -21.14 -2.44 -29.08
CA ASP A 102 -21.58 -1.08 -29.46
C ASP A 102 -21.39 -0.81 -30.95
N PRO A 103 -22.47 -0.61 -31.71
CA PRO A 103 -22.40 -0.38 -33.18
C PRO A 103 -21.75 0.98 -33.52
N GLU A 104 -21.69 1.93 -32.61
CA GLU A 104 -21.08 3.25 -32.81
C GLU A 104 -19.62 3.30 -32.34
N ALA A 105 -19.09 2.19 -31.81
CA ALA A 105 -17.70 2.12 -31.38
C ALA A 105 -16.75 2.19 -32.56
N VAL A 106 -15.73 3.02 -32.43
CA VAL A 106 -14.66 3.22 -33.43
C VAL A 106 -13.31 2.83 -32.85
N GLU A 107 -12.34 2.60 -33.72
CA GLU A 107 -10.97 2.28 -33.30
C GLU A 107 -10.42 3.38 -32.37
N ARG A 108 -9.85 2.98 -31.23
CA ARG A 108 -9.19 3.86 -30.26
C ARG A 108 -7.68 3.59 -30.23
N PRO A 109 -6.88 4.56 -29.79
CA PRO A 109 -5.46 4.34 -29.54
C PRO A 109 -5.21 3.21 -28.56
N ALA A 110 -4.18 2.41 -28.82
CA ALA A 110 -3.73 1.40 -27.86
C ALA A 110 -3.09 2.08 -26.64
N VAL A 111 -3.35 1.53 -25.47
CA VAL A 111 -2.67 1.87 -24.23
C VAL A 111 -1.61 0.81 -23.96
N VAL A 112 -0.35 1.23 -23.91
CA VAL A 112 0.80 0.34 -23.81
C VAL A 112 1.56 0.65 -22.52
N THR A 113 1.73 -0.34 -21.68
CA THR A 113 2.51 -0.19 -20.44
C THR A 113 3.90 -0.79 -20.61
N ILE A 114 4.92 -0.06 -20.18
CA ILE A 114 6.31 -0.52 -20.20
C ILE A 114 6.69 -1.01 -18.81
N MET A 115 7.15 -2.25 -18.73
CA MET A 115 7.56 -2.94 -17.52
C MET A 115 8.93 -3.58 -17.67
N GLY A 116 9.56 -3.92 -16.58
CA GLY A 116 10.84 -4.62 -16.56
C GLY A 116 11.68 -4.23 -15.34
N HIS A 117 12.83 -4.85 -15.21
CA HIS A 117 13.75 -4.63 -14.10
C HIS A 117 14.37 -3.21 -14.11
N VAL A 118 14.86 -2.78 -12.95
CA VAL A 118 15.66 -1.55 -12.82
C VAL A 118 16.87 -1.63 -13.76
N ASP A 119 17.29 -0.51 -14.34
CA ASP A 119 18.44 -0.38 -15.23
C ASP A 119 18.37 -1.16 -16.55
N HIS A 120 17.26 -1.82 -16.87
CA HIS A 120 17.08 -2.45 -18.19
C HIS A 120 16.76 -1.47 -19.32
N GLY A 121 16.62 -0.18 -19.02
CA GLY A 121 16.49 0.89 -20.00
C GLY A 121 15.08 1.26 -20.40
N LYS A 122 14.06 1.04 -19.55
CA LYS A 122 12.65 1.41 -19.80
C LYS A 122 12.49 2.89 -20.12
N THR A 123 12.95 3.76 -19.24
CA THR A 123 12.82 5.21 -19.41
C THR A 123 13.67 5.71 -20.59
N THR A 124 14.83 5.12 -20.81
CA THR A 124 15.68 5.41 -21.99
C THR A 124 14.94 5.04 -23.28
N LEU A 125 14.23 3.92 -23.29
CA LEU A 125 13.42 3.49 -24.43
C LEU A 125 12.30 4.51 -24.73
N LEU A 126 11.58 4.96 -23.70
CA LEU A 126 10.55 5.99 -23.84
C LEU A 126 11.12 7.32 -24.30
N ASP A 127 12.26 7.74 -23.74
CA ASP A 127 12.95 8.96 -24.18
C ASP A 127 13.32 8.90 -25.66
N SER A 128 13.78 7.74 -26.12
CA SER A 128 14.10 7.52 -27.53
C SER A 128 12.85 7.55 -28.41
N ILE A 129 11.75 6.92 -28.00
CA ILE A 129 10.47 6.94 -28.70
C ILE A 129 9.90 8.38 -28.80
N ARG A 130 10.02 9.16 -27.72
CA ARG A 130 9.51 10.53 -27.63
C ARG A 130 10.46 11.61 -28.14
N HIS A 131 11.70 11.25 -28.41
CA HIS A 131 12.80 12.18 -28.69
C HIS A 131 13.02 13.20 -27.55
N THR A 132 12.97 12.75 -26.31
CA THR A 132 13.12 13.53 -25.06
C THR A 132 14.32 13.05 -24.25
N LYS A 133 14.58 13.70 -23.11
CA LYS A 133 15.64 13.35 -22.16
C LYS A 133 15.13 13.43 -20.73
N VAL A 134 14.06 12.73 -20.41
CA VAL A 134 13.44 12.72 -19.08
C VAL A 134 14.35 12.06 -18.05
N THR A 135 15.02 10.98 -18.41
CA THR A 135 15.96 10.23 -17.53
C THR A 135 17.01 11.11 -16.87
N ALA A 136 17.47 12.15 -17.56
CA ALA A 136 18.51 13.05 -17.03
C ALA A 136 18.01 13.96 -15.89
N GLY A 137 16.70 14.11 -15.72
CA GLY A 137 16.07 14.98 -14.71
C GLY A 137 15.51 14.24 -13.49
N GLU A 138 15.45 12.92 -13.52
CA GLU A 138 14.87 12.13 -12.44
C GLU A 138 15.79 12.02 -11.21
N ALA A 139 15.21 12.13 -10.02
CA ALA A 139 15.95 12.01 -8.77
C ALA A 139 16.51 10.59 -8.60
N GLY A 140 17.80 10.49 -8.34
CA GLY A 140 18.49 9.19 -8.22
C GLY A 140 18.66 8.44 -9.54
N GLY A 141 18.26 9.01 -10.69
CA GLY A 141 18.34 8.38 -12.00
C GLY A 141 17.35 7.22 -12.19
N ILE A 142 16.30 7.16 -11.38
CA ILE A 142 15.24 6.13 -11.41
C ILE A 142 13.86 6.75 -11.56
N THR A 143 12.99 6.07 -12.31
CA THR A 143 11.57 6.44 -12.40
C THR A 143 10.85 6.05 -11.12
N GLN A 144 10.14 7.00 -10.51
CA GLN A 144 9.42 6.83 -9.24
C GLN A 144 7.92 7.17 -9.33
N HIS A 145 7.46 7.67 -10.47
CA HIS A 145 6.07 8.00 -10.75
C HIS A 145 5.58 7.28 -12.00
N ILE A 146 4.27 7.06 -12.12
CA ILE A 146 3.69 6.60 -13.38
C ILE A 146 3.58 7.80 -14.32
N GLY A 147 4.33 7.78 -15.41
CA GLY A 147 4.20 8.73 -16.51
C GLY A 147 3.20 8.22 -17.55
N ALA A 148 2.42 9.13 -18.14
CA ALA A 148 1.52 8.82 -19.25
C ALA A 148 1.79 9.76 -20.41
N TYR A 149 2.03 9.21 -21.58
CA TYR A 149 2.47 9.94 -22.76
C TYR A 149 1.74 9.44 -24.01
N GLN A 150 1.41 10.33 -24.92
CA GLN A 150 0.81 9.98 -26.19
C GLN A 150 1.74 10.38 -27.33
N ILE A 151 1.99 9.46 -28.23
CA ILE A 151 2.74 9.72 -29.47
C ILE A 151 1.88 9.42 -30.70
N GLU A 152 2.30 9.93 -31.83
CA GLU A 152 1.72 9.61 -33.12
C GLU A 152 2.76 8.88 -34.00
N ASN A 153 2.38 7.70 -34.50
CA ASN A 153 3.20 6.90 -35.41
C ASN A 153 2.34 6.48 -36.61
N ASP A 154 2.77 6.83 -37.80
CA ASP A 154 2.06 6.56 -39.08
C ASP A 154 0.57 6.98 -39.05
N GLY A 155 0.27 8.12 -38.45
CA GLY A 155 -1.08 8.67 -38.35
C GLY A 155 -1.97 8.02 -37.27
N LYS A 156 -1.46 7.03 -36.53
CA LYS A 156 -2.14 6.42 -35.40
C LYS A 156 -1.50 6.88 -34.09
N LYS A 157 -2.34 7.15 -33.11
CA LYS A 157 -1.89 7.51 -31.75
C LYS A 157 -1.67 6.26 -30.91
N ILE A 158 -0.65 6.31 -30.07
CA ILE A 158 -0.33 5.28 -29.09
C ILE A 158 -0.10 5.97 -27.75
N THR A 159 -0.72 5.47 -26.70
CA THR A 159 -0.54 5.97 -25.34
C THR A 159 0.38 5.05 -24.57
N PHE A 160 1.47 5.58 -24.03
CA PHE A 160 2.42 4.84 -23.20
C PHE A 160 2.25 5.18 -21.74
N LEU A 161 2.31 4.15 -20.89
CA LEU A 161 2.41 4.27 -19.45
C LEU A 161 3.79 3.76 -19.00
N ASP A 162 4.58 4.63 -18.38
CA ASP A 162 5.87 4.25 -17.79
C ASP A 162 5.68 3.87 -16.32
N THR A 163 6.12 2.69 -15.94
CA THR A 163 6.03 2.20 -14.57
C THR A 163 7.41 2.05 -13.93
N PRO A 164 7.55 2.43 -12.63
CA PRO A 164 8.81 2.24 -11.92
C PRO A 164 9.26 0.78 -11.86
N GLY A 165 10.54 0.52 -12.09
CA GLY A 165 11.10 -0.84 -12.11
C GLY A 165 11.39 -1.43 -10.73
N HIS A 166 11.50 -0.60 -9.69
CA HIS A 166 11.92 -1.04 -8.37
C HIS A 166 10.83 -1.81 -7.61
N ALA A 167 11.24 -2.78 -6.77
CA ALA A 167 10.37 -3.62 -5.96
C ALA A 167 9.36 -2.84 -5.07
N ALA A 168 9.73 -1.65 -4.61
CA ALA A 168 8.85 -0.77 -3.83
C ALA A 168 7.56 -0.37 -4.56
N PHE A 169 7.56 -0.40 -5.89
CA PHE A 169 6.47 0.09 -6.73
C PHE A 169 5.59 -1.01 -7.35
N THR A 170 5.49 -2.17 -6.70
CA THR A 170 4.67 -3.31 -7.17
C THR A 170 3.23 -2.92 -7.47
N THR A 171 2.59 -2.12 -6.61
CA THR A 171 1.22 -1.65 -6.80
C THR A 171 1.06 -0.80 -8.07
N MET A 172 2.04 0.03 -8.38
CA MET A 172 2.03 0.84 -9.61
C MET A 172 2.13 -0.05 -10.86
N ARG A 173 2.92 -1.14 -10.84
CA ARG A 173 3.01 -2.09 -11.94
C ARG A 173 1.72 -2.86 -12.13
N ALA A 174 1.11 -3.35 -11.05
CA ALA A 174 -0.19 -4.01 -11.09
C ALA A 174 -1.28 -3.09 -11.69
N ARG A 175 -1.31 -1.84 -11.27
CA ARG A 175 -2.23 -0.82 -11.81
C ARG A 175 -1.97 -0.56 -13.29
N GLY A 176 -0.71 -0.41 -13.70
CA GLY A 176 -0.34 -0.27 -15.11
C GLY A 176 -0.87 -1.43 -15.93
N ALA A 177 -0.70 -2.67 -15.51
CA ALA A 177 -1.20 -3.85 -16.22
C ALA A 177 -2.74 -3.86 -16.36
N GLN A 178 -3.48 -3.45 -15.33
CA GLN A 178 -4.95 -3.48 -15.33
C GLN A 178 -5.60 -2.48 -16.29
N VAL A 179 -4.93 -1.38 -16.61
CA VAL A 179 -5.46 -0.32 -17.49
C VAL A 179 -4.90 -0.36 -18.91
N THR A 180 -4.03 -1.31 -19.21
CA THR A 180 -3.32 -1.42 -20.49
C THR A 180 -3.96 -2.43 -21.42
N ASP A 181 -3.71 -2.23 -22.71
CA ASP A 181 -4.09 -3.15 -23.79
C ASP A 181 -2.94 -4.06 -24.19
N ILE A 182 -1.71 -3.56 -24.08
CA ILE A 182 -0.48 -4.25 -24.46
C ILE A 182 0.59 -3.96 -23.41
N THR A 183 1.33 -4.97 -22.99
CA THR A 183 2.49 -4.80 -22.11
C THR A 183 3.78 -4.99 -22.92
N ILE A 184 4.71 -4.05 -22.76
CA ILE A 184 6.09 -4.21 -23.25
C ILE A 184 6.96 -4.60 -22.08
N LEU A 185 7.54 -5.78 -22.16
CA LEU A 185 8.51 -6.26 -21.18
C LEU A 185 9.92 -5.94 -21.68
N VAL A 186 10.61 -5.03 -21.02
CA VAL A 186 11.98 -4.66 -21.36
C VAL A 186 12.96 -5.53 -20.58
N VAL A 187 13.77 -6.28 -21.30
CA VAL A 187 14.82 -7.14 -20.72
C VAL A 187 16.16 -6.78 -21.37
N ALA A 188 17.15 -6.51 -20.53
CA ALA A 188 18.49 -6.22 -21.04
C ALA A 188 19.18 -7.50 -21.52
N ALA A 189 19.75 -7.46 -22.72
CA ALA A 189 20.38 -8.62 -23.35
C ALA A 189 21.69 -9.07 -22.67
N ASP A 190 22.28 -8.21 -21.84
CA ASP A 190 23.48 -8.51 -21.06
C ASP A 190 23.17 -9.10 -19.66
N ASP A 191 22.04 -8.72 -19.07
CA ASP A 191 21.67 -9.14 -17.72
C ASP A 191 20.72 -10.36 -17.69
N GLY A 192 19.78 -10.44 -18.65
CA GLY A 192 18.77 -11.50 -18.71
C GLY A 192 17.57 -11.28 -17.79
N VAL A 193 16.91 -12.37 -17.39
CA VAL A 193 15.70 -12.33 -16.56
C VAL A 193 16.04 -12.07 -15.09
N MET A 194 15.42 -11.04 -14.53
CA MET A 194 15.64 -10.56 -13.17
C MET A 194 14.32 -10.66 -12.35
N PRO A 195 14.36 -10.55 -11.01
CA PRO A 195 13.16 -10.73 -10.18
C PRO A 195 11.97 -9.85 -10.55
N GLN A 196 12.19 -8.55 -10.85
CA GLN A 196 11.10 -7.67 -11.28
C GLN A 196 10.62 -7.96 -12.71
N THR A 197 11.45 -8.62 -13.52
CA THR A 197 11.01 -9.14 -14.84
C THR A 197 9.96 -10.22 -14.65
N ILE A 198 10.19 -11.16 -13.73
CA ILE A 198 9.24 -12.24 -13.39
C ILE A 198 7.95 -11.66 -12.83
N GLU A 199 8.06 -10.68 -11.94
CA GLU A 199 6.91 -9.98 -11.38
C GLU A 199 6.08 -9.29 -12.47
N ALA A 200 6.73 -8.60 -13.40
CA ALA A 200 6.06 -7.96 -14.53
C ALA A 200 5.32 -8.96 -15.42
N ILE A 201 5.92 -10.13 -15.67
CA ILE A 201 5.27 -11.23 -16.42
C ILE A 201 4.01 -11.69 -15.69
N ASN A 202 4.07 -11.87 -14.39
CA ASN A 202 2.94 -12.31 -13.58
C ASN A 202 1.80 -11.27 -13.61
N HIS A 203 2.09 -9.98 -13.49
CA HIS A 203 1.09 -8.92 -13.59
C HIS A 203 0.42 -8.87 -14.98
N ALA A 204 1.20 -9.03 -16.06
CA ALA A 204 0.66 -9.07 -17.41
C ALA A 204 -0.23 -10.31 -17.63
N LYS A 205 0.15 -11.46 -17.08
CA LYS A 205 -0.65 -12.70 -17.15
C LYS A 205 -1.93 -12.61 -16.36
N GLU A 206 -1.88 -12.05 -15.14
CA GLU A 206 -3.05 -11.86 -14.30
C GLU A 206 -4.06 -10.90 -14.94
N ALA A 207 -3.58 -9.87 -15.62
CA ALA A 207 -4.40 -8.93 -16.37
C ALA A 207 -4.85 -9.47 -17.75
N GLU A 208 -4.41 -10.67 -18.16
CA GLU A 208 -4.69 -11.30 -19.47
C GLU A 208 -4.31 -10.41 -20.67
N VAL A 209 -3.22 -9.67 -20.54
CA VAL A 209 -2.76 -8.70 -21.53
C VAL A 209 -1.65 -9.31 -22.39
N PRO A 210 -1.71 -9.17 -23.75
CA PRO A 210 -0.63 -9.59 -24.63
C PRO A 210 0.67 -8.86 -24.29
N THR A 211 1.77 -9.61 -24.32
CA THR A 211 3.11 -9.12 -23.98
C THR A 211 4.00 -9.15 -25.21
N ILE A 212 4.66 -8.01 -25.48
CA ILE A 212 5.76 -7.90 -26.43
C ILE A 212 7.05 -7.78 -25.63
N VAL A 213 8.04 -8.61 -25.93
CA VAL A 213 9.34 -8.56 -25.28
C VAL A 213 10.29 -7.68 -26.07
N ALA A 214 10.76 -6.60 -25.47
CA ALA A 214 11.82 -5.76 -26.00
C ALA A 214 13.16 -6.19 -25.39
N VAL A 215 13.98 -6.87 -26.17
CA VAL A 215 15.35 -7.26 -25.78
C VAL A 215 16.26 -6.08 -26.05
N ASN A 216 16.54 -5.32 -24.98
CA ASN A 216 17.29 -4.06 -25.06
C ASN A 216 18.80 -4.26 -24.88
N LYS A 217 19.57 -3.23 -25.18
CA LYS A 217 21.03 -3.16 -25.05
C LYS A 217 21.77 -4.14 -25.94
N ILE A 218 21.25 -4.41 -27.14
CA ILE A 218 21.92 -5.28 -28.13
C ILE A 218 23.23 -4.69 -28.66
N ASP A 219 23.48 -3.39 -28.44
CA ASP A 219 24.69 -2.68 -28.78
C ASP A 219 25.90 -3.08 -27.90
N LYS A 220 25.63 -3.68 -26.73
CA LYS A 220 26.70 -4.11 -25.83
C LYS A 220 27.45 -5.37 -26.31
N PRO A 221 28.78 -5.45 -26.12
CA PRO A 221 29.56 -6.63 -26.49
C PRO A 221 29.16 -7.91 -25.74
N THR A 222 28.57 -7.76 -24.54
CA THR A 222 28.11 -8.86 -23.69
C THR A 222 26.67 -9.28 -23.97
N ALA A 223 26.00 -8.62 -24.91
CA ALA A 223 24.63 -8.90 -25.25
C ALA A 223 24.44 -10.32 -25.81
N ASN A 224 23.49 -11.07 -25.27
CA ASN A 224 23.10 -12.40 -25.74
C ASN A 224 21.57 -12.53 -25.79
N PRO A 225 20.92 -12.08 -26.89
CA PRO A 225 19.48 -12.15 -27.04
C PRO A 225 18.93 -13.58 -26.97
N ASP A 226 19.64 -14.57 -27.53
CA ASP A 226 19.20 -15.97 -27.55
C ASP A 226 19.09 -16.55 -26.14
N ARG A 227 20.01 -16.19 -25.26
CA ARG A 227 19.96 -16.58 -23.83
C ARG A 227 18.70 -15.99 -23.16
N VAL A 228 18.38 -14.73 -23.41
CA VAL A 228 17.19 -14.07 -22.86
C VAL A 228 15.92 -14.76 -23.35
N MET A 229 15.85 -15.12 -24.63
CA MET A 229 14.73 -15.87 -25.19
C MET A 229 14.55 -17.25 -24.51
N GLN A 230 15.65 -17.97 -24.26
CA GLN A 230 15.62 -19.25 -23.54
C GLN A 230 15.13 -19.08 -22.10
N GLU A 231 15.65 -18.11 -21.36
CA GLU A 231 15.24 -17.82 -19.98
C GLU A 231 13.74 -17.47 -19.89
N LEU A 232 13.23 -16.66 -20.82
CA LEU A 232 11.81 -16.26 -20.85
C LEU A 232 10.86 -17.40 -21.24
N THR A 233 11.33 -18.38 -21.99
CA THR A 233 10.56 -19.58 -22.34
C THR A 233 10.16 -20.36 -21.10
N GLU A 234 10.99 -20.39 -20.06
CA GLU A 234 10.67 -21.04 -18.77
C GLU A 234 9.47 -20.38 -18.06
N TYR A 235 9.21 -19.12 -18.34
CA TYR A 235 8.07 -18.36 -17.82
C TYR A 235 6.86 -18.33 -18.75
N GLY A 236 6.90 -19.12 -19.85
CA GLY A 236 5.78 -19.25 -20.80
C GLY A 236 5.73 -18.18 -21.87
N LEU A 237 6.79 -17.37 -22.06
CA LEU A 237 6.95 -16.44 -23.16
C LEU A 237 7.80 -17.09 -24.25
N ILE A 238 7.15 -17.77 -25.19
CA ILE A 238 7.81 -18.55 -26.24
C ILE A 238 7.82 -17.73 -27.53
N PRO A 239 9.00 -17.50 -28.16
CA PRO A 239 9.07 -16.79 -29.44
C PRO A 239 8.25 -17.47 -30.54
N GLU A 240 7.73 -16.66 -31.47
CA GLU A 240 7.02 -17.15 -32.67
C GLU A 240 7.90 -18.10 -33.49
N ASP A 241 9.19 -17.79 -33.63
CA ASP A 241 10.17 -18.62 -34.35
C ASP A 241 10.33 -20.04 -33.74
N TRP A 242 9.98 -20.21 -32.48
CA TRP A 242 10.03 -21.49 -31.75
C TRP A 242 8.65 -22.13 -31.57
N GLY A 243 7.65 -21.61 -32.31
CA GLY A 243 6.28 -22.13 -32.31
C GLY A 243 5.40 -21.59 -31.21
N GLY A 244 5.78 -20.49 -30.58
CA GLY A 244 4.99 -19.75 -29.60
C GLY A 244 4.17 -18.63 -30.23
N ASP A 245 3.68 -17.76 -29.37
CA ASP A 245 2.80 -16.63 -29.72
C ASP A 245 3.33 -15.27 -29.23
N THR A 246 4.52 -15.25 -28.63
CA THR A 246 5.12 -14.04 -28.07
C THR A 246 6.04 -13.37 -29.09
N ILE A 247 5.85 -12.07 -29.29
CA ILE A 247 6.69 -11.25 -30.16
C ILE A 247 7.92 -10.77 -29.38
N PHE A 248 9.11 -11.03 -29.92
CA PHE A 248 10.38 -10.55 -29.42
C PHE A 248 10.98 -9.55 -30.39
N VAL A 249 11.34 -8.37 -29.89
CA VAL A 249 11.97 -7.31 -30.69
C VAL A 249 13.33 -6.98 -30.08
N PRO A 250 14.44 -7.37 -30.75
CA PRO A 250 15.76 -6.93 -30.34
C PRO A 250 15.94 -5.44 -30.70
N LEU A 251 16.41 -4.65 -29.73
CA LEU A 251 16.59 -3.22 -29.91
C LEU A 251 17.71 -2.64 -29.02
N SER A 252 18.13 -1.42 -29.36
CA SER A 252 18.95 -0.58 -28.50
C SER A 252 18.27 0.76 -28.30
N ALA A 253 17.79 1.01 -27.08
CA ALA A 253 17.20 2.29 -26.73
C ALA A 253 18.19 3.46 -26.84
N LEU A 254 19.48 3.18 -26.65
CA LEU A 254 20.53 4.19 -26.72
C LEU A 254 20.85 4.64 -28.15
N SER A 255 20.98 3.69 -29.09
CA SER A 255 21.28 3.98 -30.49
C SER A 255 20.05 4.28 -31.33
N GLY A 256 18.85 3.85 -30.87
CA GLY A 256 17.59 3.94 -31.61
C GLY A 256 17.32 2.76 -32.52
N ASP A 257 18.22 1.78 -32.60
CA ASP A 257 18.05 0.60 -33.45
C ASP A 257 16.89 -0.29 -32.97
N GLY A 258 16.02 -0.74 -33.88
CA GLY A 258 14.90 -1.64 -33.58
C GLY A 258 13.66 -0.97 -32.97
N ILE A 259 13.68 0.34 -32.71
CA ILE A 259 12.53 1.06 -32.13
C ILE A 259 11.37 1.13 -33.15
N ASP A 260 11.66 1.37 -34.41
CA ASP A 260 10.62 1.37 -35.46
C ASP A 260 9.95 0.00 -35.59
N ASP A 261 10.71 -1.08 -35.47
CA ASP A 261 10.20 -2.44 -35.48
C ASP A 261 9.28 -2.69 -34.26
N LEU A 262 9.64 -2.16 -33.07
CA LEU A 262 8.80 -2.24 -31.88
C LEU A 262 7.47 -1.51 -32.07
N LEU A 263 7.48 -0.31 -32.61
CA LEU A 263 6.28 0.48 -32.89
C LEU A 263 5.39 -0.19 -33.94
N GLU A 264 5.97 -0.82 -34.95
CA GLU A 264 5.24 -1.61 -35.95
C GLU A 264 4.55 -2.82 -35.32
N MET A 265 5.25 -3.54 -34.42
CA MET A 265 4.67 -4.70 -33.71
C MET A 265 3.54 -4.28 -32.77
N ILE A 266 3.67 -3.15 -32.06
CA ILE A 266 2.59 -2.59 -31.27
C ILE A 266 1.35 -2.30 -32.14
N GLY A 267 1.53 -1.68 -33.25
CA GLY A 267 0.46 -1.41 -34.23
C GLY A 267 -0.25 -2.68 -34.70
N LEU A 268 0.51 -3.72 -34.97
CA LEU A 268 0.02 -5.01 -35.45
C LEU A 268 -0.79 -5.74 -34.37
N VAL A 269 -0.30 -5.80 -33.14
CA VAL A 269 -1.03 -6.39 -32.02
C VAL A 269 -2.30 -5.59 -31.69
N SER A 270 -2.24 -4.26 -31.78
CA SER A 270 -3.40 -3.39 -31.59
C SER A 270 -4.51 -3.65 -32.63
N GLU A 271 -4.14 -3.87 -33.89
CA GLU A 271 -5.10 -4.21 -34.96
C GLU A 271 -5.75 -5.57 -34.74
N VAL A 272 -4.99 -6.57 -34.29
CA VAL A 272 -5.50 -7.92 -33.99
C VAL A 272 -6.49 -7.89 -32.81
N GLN A 273 -6.27 -7.02 -31.82
CA GLN A 273 -7.15 -6.88 -30.66
C GLN A 273 -8.46 -6.13 -30.99
N GLU A 274 -8.55 -5.43 -32.12
CA GLU A 274 -9.72 -4.64 -32.49
C GLU A 274 -10.18 -3.68 -31.39
N LEU A 275 -9.27 -2.86 -30.85
CA LEU A 275 -9.55 -1.93 -29.75
C LEU A 275 -10.55 -0.85 -30.18
N LYS A 276 -11.69 -0.78 -29.51
CA LYS A 276 -12.79 0.13 -29.83
C LYS A 276 -13.27 0.91 -28.61
N ALA A 277 -13.78 2.10 -28.84
CA ALA A 277 -14.48 2.93 -27.87
C ALA A 277 -15.47 3.87 -28.58
N ASN A 278 -16.50 4.30 -27.87
CA ASN A 278 -17.48 5.25 -28.37
C ASN A 278 -17.23 6.64 -27.77
N SER A 279 -16.74 7.57 -28.59
CA SER A 279 -16.45 8.94 -28.18
C SER A 279 -17.69 9.76 -27.76
N ASN A 280 -18.88 9.33 -28.16
CA ASN A 280 -20.14 10.05 -27.88
C ASN A 280 -20.80 9.60 -26.58
N LYS A 281 -20.31 8.55 -25.95
CA LYS A 281 -20.80 8.08 -24.67
C LYS A 281 -20.32 8.96 -23.50
N ARG A 282 -20.83 8.66 -22.33
CA ARG A 282 -20.36 9.20 -21.04
C ARG A 282 -18.88 8.91 -20.88
N ALA A 283 -18.09 9.92 -20.53
CA ALA A 283 -16.68 9.72 -20.26
C ALA A 283 -16.48 8.91 -18.99
N VAL A 284 -15.73 7.86 -19.09
CA VAL A 284 -15.32 6.99 -17.98
C VAL A 284 -13.83 6.65 -18.13
N GLY A 285 -13.19 6.33 -17.03
CA GLY A 285 -11.79 5.94 -17.05
C GLY A 285 -11.22 5.76 -15.65
N THR A 286 -9.90 5.82 -15.57
CA THR A 286 -9.15 5.50 -14.35
C THR A 286 -8.18 6.61 -13.99
N VAL A 287 -7.96 6.83 -12.70
CA VAL A 287 -6.94 7.73 -12.17
C VAL A 287 -5.58 7.03 -12.24
N ILE A 288 -4.65 7.64 -12.95
CA ILE A 288 -3.26 7.18 -13.02
C ILE A 288 -2.51 7.65 -11.80
N GLU A 289 -2.61 8.94 -11.49
CA GLU A 289 -1.92 9.60 -10.39
C GLU A 289 -2.73 10.79 -9.89
N ALA A 290 -2.52 11.20 -8.65
CA ALA A 290 -3.18 12.37 -8.07
C ALA A 290 -2.22 13.15 -7.16
N GLU A 291 -2.38 14.46 -7.15
CA GLU A 291 -1.53 15.37 -6.38
C GLU A 291 -2.32 16.55 -5.79
N LEU A 292 -1.71 17.23 -4.83
CA LEU A 292 -2.24 18.46 -4.26
C LEU A 292 -1.27 19.61 -4.53
N ASP A 293 -1.61 20.43 -5.50
CA ASP A 293 -0.87 21.66 -5.81
C ASP A 293 -1.32 22.84 -4.94
N LYS A 294 -0.36 23.58 -4.39
CA LYS A 294 -0.67 24.74 -3.51
C LYS A 294 -1.48 25.84 -4.21
N SER A 295 -1.30 26.01 -5.51
CA SER A 295 -1.93 27.07 -6.28
C SER A 295 -3.18 26.63 -7.03
N ARG A 296 -3.19 25.39 -7.51
CA ARG A 296 -4.27 24.82 -8.34
C ARG A 296 -5.25 23.97 -7.54
N GLY A 297 -4.88 23.55 -6.32
CA GLY A 297 -5.65 22.64 -5.48
C GLY A 297 -5.46 21.17 -5.90
N PRO A 298 -6.42 20.30 -5.55
CA PRO A 298 -6.37 18.90 -5.97
C PRO A 298 -6.38 18.77 -7.49
N SER A 299 -5.47 17.95 -8.00
CA SER A 299 -5.39 17.58 -9.42
C SER A 299 -5.21 16.07 -9.57
N ALA A 300 -5.63 15.55 -10.71
CA ALA A 300 -5.50 14.15 -11.03
C ALA A 300 -5.14 13.96 -12.50
N SER A 301 -4.23 13.02 -12.75
CA SER A 301 -3.95 12.51 -14.09
C SER A 301 -4.88 11.35 -14.38
N LEU A 302 -5.73 11.52 -15.39
CA LEU A 302 -6.75 10.56 -15.77
C LEU A 302 -6.39 9.91 -17.11
N LEU A 303 -6.69 8.63 -17.24
CA LEU A 303 -6.75 7.95 -18.51
C LEU A 303 -8.22 7.77 -18.89
N VAL A 304 -8.65 8.44 -19.96
CA VAL A 304 -10.00 8.28 -20.51
C VAL A 304 -10.06 6.93 -21.22
N GLN A 305 -10.96 6.06 -20.81
CA GLN A 305 -11.12 4.72 -21.41
C GLN A 305 -12.26 4.69 -22.41
N ASN A 306 -13.32 5.43 -22.16
CA ASN A 306 -14.46 5.55 -23.04
C ASN A 306 -15.07 6.95 -22.97
N GLY A 307 -15.80 7.35 -24.02
CA GLY A 307 -16.41 8.67 -24.09
C GLY A 307 -15.40 9.79 -24.34
N THR A 308 -15.87 11.03 -24.25
CA THR A 308 -15.04 12.23 -24.37
C THR A 308 -15.19 13.10 -23.14
N LEU A 309 -14.08 13.38 -22.49
CA LEU A 309 -14.00 14.26 -21.32
C LEU A 309 -13.83 15.70 -21.79
N ASN A 310 -14.65 16.63 -21.28
CA ASN A 310 -14.62 18.04 -21.64
C ASN A 310 -14.40 18.93 -20.43
N VAL A 311 -13.81 20.09 -20.65
CA VAL A 311 -13.77 21.16 -19.64
C VAL A 311 -15.20 21.57 -19.28
N GLY A 312 -15.49 21.66 -17.98
CA GLY A 312 -16.82 21.97 -17.46
C GLY A 312 -17.68 20.76 -17.12
N ASP A 313 -17.24 19.56 -17.45
CA ASP A 313 -17.93 18.32 -17.06
C ASP A 313 -17.94 18.14 -15.55
N SER A 314 -19.06 17.64 -15.04
CA SER A 314 -19.19 17.21 -13.64
C SER A 314 -18.89 15.72 -13.54
N LEU A 315 -18.01 15.35 -12.61
CA LEU A 315 -17.58 13.95 -12.49
C LEU A 315 -17.49 13.51 -11.03
N VAL A 316 -17.62 12.21 -10.84
CA VAL A 316 -17.24 11.51 -9.62
C VAL A 316 -15.91 10.78 -9.88
N VAL A 317 -14.95 10.99 -9.00
CA VAL A 317 -13.63 10.36 -9.07
C VAL A 317 -13.36 9.66 -7.74
N GLY A 318 -13.38 8.33 -7.72
CA GLY A 318 -13.23 7.58 -6.48
C GLY A 318 -14.27 7.99 -5.44
N ASN A 319 -13.81 8.51 -4.30
CA ASN A 319 -14.66 8.98 -3.21
C ASN A 319 -14.82 10.51 -3.18
N THR A 320 -14.54 11.18 -4.27
CA THR A 320 -14.70 12.64 -4.41
C THR A 320 -15.45 12.99 -5.69
N TYR A 321 -15.83 14.24 -5.81
CA TYR A 321 -16.51 14.77 -6.99
C TYR A 321 -15.96 16.16 -7.31
N GLY A 322 -16.32 16.67 -8.46
CA GLY A 322 -15.96 18.03 -8.84
C GLY A 322 -16.44 18.38 -10.25
N ARG A 323 -16.09 19.59 -10.66
CA ARG A 323 -16.31 20.08 -12.01
C ARG A 323 -14.98 20.49 -12.62
N ILE A 324 -14.68 19.96 -13.80
CA ILE A 324 -13.40 20.22 -14.48
C ILE A 324 -13.27 21.71 -14.79
N ARG A 325 -12.26 22.35 -14.22
CA ARG A 325 -11.90 23.75 -14.47
C ARG A 325 -10.93 23.90 -15.62
N ALA A 326 -9.95 23.01 -15.68
CA ALA A 326 -8.93 23.00 -16.73
C ALA A 326 -8.46 21.57 -16.98
N MET A 327 -8.06 21.30 -18.21
CA MET A 327 -7.41 20.07 -18.62
C MET A 327 -6.10 20.40 -19.32
N VAL A 328 -5.08 19.59 -19.03
CA VAL A 328 -3.74 19.72 -19.59
C VAL A 328 -3.31 18.37 -20.15
N ASN A 329 -2.73 18.36 -21.34
CA ASN A 329 -2.18 17.14 -21.93
C ASN A 329 -0.78 16.81 -21.41
N ASP A 330 -0.20 15.73 -21.87
CA ASP A 330 1.16 15.27 -21.52
C ASP A 330 2.28 16.24 -21.91
N LEU A 331 2.02 17.20 -22.82
CA LEU A 331 2.94 18.26 -23.21
C LEU A 331 2.78 19.57 -22.41
N GLY A 332 1.93 19.56 -21.38
CA GLY A 332 1.65 20.77 -20.59
C GLY A 332 0.74 21.79 -21.26
N GLN A 333 0.10 21.45 -22.36
CA GLN A 333 -0.78 22.32 -23.12
C GLN A 333 -2.23 22.19 -22.64
N ARG A 334 -2.92 23.32 -22.50
CA ARG A 334 -4.35 23.31 -22.19
C ARG A 334 -5.16 22.79 -23.37
N ILE A 335 -6.05 21.82 -23.09
CA ILE A 335 -6.97 21.24 -24.03
C ILE A 335 -8.41 21.40 -23.56
N LYS A 336 -9.36 21.37 -24.50
CA LYS A 336 -10.79 21.51 -24.18
C LYS A 336 -11.50 20.18 -24.07
N SER A 337 -10.99 19.16 -24.75
CA SER A 337 -11.58 17.81 -24.79
C SER A 337 -10.49 16.74 -24.88
N ALA A 338 -10.79 15.57 -24.32
CA ALA A 338 -9.95 14.39 -24.36
C ALA A 338 -10.80 13.16 -24.71
N GLY A 339 -10.48 12.51 -25.81
CA GLY A 339 -11.15 11.29 -26.28
C GLY A 339 -10.61 10.02 -25.61
N PRO A 340 -11.10 8.84 -26.04
CA PRO A 340 -10.65 7.55 -25.52
C PRO A 340 -9.13 7.35 -25.63
N SER A 341 -8.54 6.69 -24.66
CA SER A 341 -7.10 6.42 -24.53
C SER A 341 -6.21 7.66 -24.41
N THR A 342 -6.77 8.82 -24.09
CA THR A 342 -6.02 10.06 -23.93
C THR A 342 -5.69 10.28 -22.46
N PRO A 343 -4.41 10.44 -22.09
CA PRO A 343 -4.03 10.85 -20.75
C PRO A 343 -4.20 12.36 -20.59
N VAL A 344 -4.80 12.78 -19.50
CA VAL A 344 -5.02 14.21 -19.21
C VAL A 344 -4.91 14.49 -17.71
N GLU A 345 -4.32 15.62 -17.37
CA GLU A 345 -4.35 16.15 -16.01
C GLU A 345 -5.54 17.12 -15.87
N ILE A 346 -6.37 16.90 -14.86
CA ILE A 346 -7.53 17.74 -14.58
C ILE A 346 -7.37 18.50 -13.25
N THR A 347 -8.01 19.65 -13.18
CA THR A 347 -8.19 20.43 -11.95
C THR A 347 -9.67 20.74 -11.73
N GLY A 348 -10.07 20.97 -10.48
CA GLY A 348 -11.45 21.33 -10.13
C GLY A 348 -12.17 20.28 -9.30
N ILE A 349 -11.53 19.17 -8.96
CA ILE A 349 -12.03 18.20 -8.00
C ILE A 349 -11.90 18.73 -6.57
N ASN A 350 -12.76 18.26 -5.66
CA ASN A 350 -12.82 18.80 -4.30
C ASN A 350 -11.75 18.24 -3.37
N ASP A 351 -11.31 17.02 -3.63
CA ASP A 351 -10.29 16.33 -2.84
C ASP A 351 -9.38 15.49 -3.75
N VAL A 352 -8.27 15.02 -3.22
CA VAL A 352 -7.32 14.18 -3.94
C VAL A 352 -7.86 12.74 -3.97
N PRO A 353 -8.16 12.19 -5.15
CA PRO A 353 -8.54 10.78 -5.27
C PRO A 353 -7.34 9.85 -5.06
N GLU A 354 -7.64 8.58 -4.87
CA GLU A 354 -6.60 7.55 -4.87
C GLU A 354 -6.19 7.17 -6.30
N ALA A 355 -4.93 6.87 -6.48
CA ALA A 355 -4.46 6.33 -7.75
C ALA A 355 -5.07 4.93 -7.99
N GLY A 356 -5.57 4.70 -9.22
CA GLY A 356 -6.34 3.51 -9.57
C GLY A 356 -7.85 3.63 -9.38
N ASP A 357 -8.32 4.70 -8.78
CA ASP A 357 -9.76 4.99 -8.69
C ASP A 357 -10.39 5.15 -10.07
N ARG A 358 -11.65 4.77 -10.18
CA ARG A 358 -12.45 5.01 -11.38
C ARG A 358 -13.09 6.40 -11.35
N PHE A 359 -13.27 6.98 -12.53
CA PHE A 359 -14.05 8.21 -12.68
C PHE A 359 -15.18 8.03 -13.68
N VAL A 360 -16.27 8.75 -13.45
CA VAL A 360 -17.46 8.77 -14.31
C VAL A 360 -17.98 10.19 -14.41
N VAL A 361 -18.26 10.65 -15.62
CA VAL A 361 -18.89 11.95 -15.90
C VAL A 361 -20.40 11.82 -15.82
N PHE A 362 -21.04 12.77 -15.14
CA PHE A 362 -22.50 12.88 -15.05
C PHE A 362 -22.97 14.16 -15.73
N SER A 363 -24.10 14.09 -16.41
CA SER A 363 -24.72 15.26 -17.04
C SER A 363 -25.34 16.22 -16.00
N ASP A 364 -25.77 15.69 -14.85
CA ASP A 364 -26.30 16.47 -13.73
C ASP A 364 -25.27 16.61 -12.60
N GLU A 365 -24.87 17.84 -12.32
CA GLU A 365 -23.94 18.17 -11.24
C GLU A 365 -24.46 17.75 -9.86
N LYS A 366 -25.78 17.82 -9.64
CA LYS A 366 -26.39 17.41 -8.38
C LYS A 366 -26.27 15.90 -8.14
N GLN A 367 -26.43 15.10 -9.22
CA GLN A 367 -26.25 13.66 -9.15
C GLN A 367 -24.78 13.31 -8.83
N ALA A 368 -23.83 13.93 -9.52
CA ALA A 368 -22.39 13.73 -9.26
C ALA A 368 -22.04 14.08 -7.80
N ARG A 369 -22.54 15.20 -7.29
CA ARG A 369 -22.34 15.61 -5.91
C ARG A 369 -22.91 14.61 -4.91
N ARG A 370 -24.14 14.18 -5.10
CA ARG A 370 -24.82 13.20 -4.21
C ARG A 370 -24.05 11.89 -4.14
N ILE A 371 -23.65 11.36 -5.29
CA ILE A 371 -22.88 10.11 -5.37
C ILE A 371 -21.50 10.28 -4.72
N GLY A 372 -20.80 11.35 -5.01
CA GLY A 372 -19.49 11.63 -4.43
C GLY A 372 -19.53 11.82 -2.91
N GLU A 373 -20.51 12.52 -2.37
CA GLU A 373 -20.71 12.68 -0.92
C GLU A 373 -21.05 11.35 -0.25
N ALA A 374 -21.95 10.54 -0.84
CA ALA A 374 -22.31 9.22 -0.30
C ALA A 374 -21.11 8.26 -0.27
N ARG A 375 -20.32 8.21 -1.32
CA ARG A 375 -19.08 7.42 -1.37
C ARG A 375 -18.06 7.89 -0.33
N HIS A 376 -17.92 9.18 -0.12
CA HIS A 376 -17.03 9.75 0.89
C HIS A 376 -17.46 9.35 2.30
N GLU A 377 -18.75 9.44 2.63
CA GLU A 377 -19.29 9.01 3.93
C GLU A 377 -19.10 7.51 4.16
N ALA A 378 -19.38 6.68 3.14
CA ALA A 378 -19.18 5.23 3.21
C ALA A 378 -17.71 4.87 3.47
N SER A 379 -16.77 5.56 2.83
CA SER A 379 -15.33 5.39 3.05
C SER A 379 -14.93 5.72 4.50
N ILE A 380 -15.42 6.82 5.05
CA ILE A 380 -15.15 7.20 6.46
C ILE A 380 -15.70 6.15 7.44
N ILE A 381 -16.89 5.62 7.17
CA ILE A 381 -17.52 4.59 8.03
C ILE A 381 -16.70 3.30 7.98
N SER A 382 -16.29 2.86 6.78
CA SER A 382 -15.45 1.67 6.59
C SER A 382 -14.14 1.78 7.37
N HIS A 383 -13.41 2.87 7.23
CA HIS A 383 -12.15 3.10 7.97
C HIS A 383 -12.35 3.10 9.50
N ARG A 384 -13.50 3.56 9.98
CA ARG A 384 -13.81 3.52 11.43
C ARG A 384 -14.17 2.13 11.92
N GLN A 385 -14.76 1.28 11.08
CA GLN A 385 -15.11 -0.11 11.43
C GLN A 385 -13.87 -0.99 11.46
N ASP A 386 -12.96 -0.84 10.51
CA ASP A 386 -11.69 -1.59 10.46
C ASP A 386 -10.83 -1.32 11.70
N SER A 387 -10.91 -0.12 12.27
CA SER A 387 -10.20 0.22 13.51
C SER A 387 -10.85 -0.33 14.80
N LYS A 388 -12.07 -0.86 14.74
CA LYS A 388 -12.83 -1.33 15.93
C LYS A 388 -12.94 -2.85 16.07
N ASN A 389 -12.61 -3.62 15.05
CA ASN A 389 -12.71 -5.07 15.09
C ASN A 389 -11.54 -5.68 15.87
N VAL A 390 -11.65 -5.69 17.20
CA VAL A 390 -10.73 -6.40 18.08
C VAL A 390 -11.24 -7.84 18.24
N SER A 391 -10.61 -8.79 17.54
CA SER A 391 -10.82 -10.22 17.79
C SER A 391 -9.92 -10.69 18.94
N LEU A 392 -10.25 -11.84 19.56
CA LEU A 392 -9.42 -12.47 20.58
C LEU A 392 -8.00 -12.78 20.08
N ASP A 393 -7.87 -13.13 18.80
CA ASP A 393 -6.57 -13.36 18.17
C ASP A 393 -5.76 -12.05 18.07
N ASN A 394 -6.41 -10.93 17.72
CA ASN A 394 -5.79 -9.60 17.76
C ASN A 394 -5.42 -9.15 19.17
N LEU A 395 -6.14 -9.57 20.21
CA LEU A 395 -5.78 -9.29 21.59
C LEU A 395 -4.48 -10.00 22.00
N PHE A 396 -4.27 -11.24 21.57
CA PHE A 396 -3.01 -11.96 21.81
C PHE A 396 -1.85 -11.34 21.01
N GLU A 397 -2.09 -10.87 19.79
CA GLU A 397 -1.11 -10.12 19.01
C GLU A 397 -0.81 -8.75 19.66
N GLN A 398 -1.83 -8.04 20.13
CA GLN A 398 -1.65 -6.78 20.85
C GLN A 398 -0.91 -6.95 22.20
N MET A 399 -1.11 -8.07 22.90
CA MET A 399 -0.34 -8.39 24.11
C MET A 399 1.12 -8.70 23.78
N LYS A 400 1.40 -9.37 22.66
CA LYS A 400 2.76 -9.54 22.15
C LYS A 400 3.36 -8.21 21.66
N GLN A 401 2.57 -7.36 20.99
CA GLN A 401 2.97 -6.03 20.55
C GLN A 401 3.23 -5.07 21.72
N GLY A 402 2.65 -5.30 22.90
CA GLY A 402 2.93 -4.51 24.11
C GLY A 402 4.37 -4.60 24.60
N GLU A 403 5.13 -5.61 24.18
CA GLU A 403 6.56 -5.73 24.42
C GLU A 403 7.41 -5.12 23.30
N MET A 404 6.79 -4.73 22.17
CA MET A 404 7.46 -4.13 21.02
C MET A 404 7.39 -2.60 21.09
N LYS A 405 8.45 -1.96 20.62
CA LYS A 405 8.48 -0.50 20.47
C LYS A 405 7.86 -0.12 19.13
N ASP A 406 7.08 0.95 19.11
CA ASP A 406 6.47 1.49 17.89
C ASP A 406 7.24 2.72 17.41
N LEU A 407 7.65 2.72 16.15
CA LEU A 407 8.11 3.91 15.44
C LEU A 407 6.91 4.53 14.72
N ASN A 408 6.39 5.63 15.26
CA ASN A 408 5.27 6.34 14.68
C ASN A 408 5.75 7.24 13.54
N VAL A 409 5.11 7.15 12.38
CA VAL A 409 5.51 7.85 11.15
C VAL A 409 4.31 8.55 10.52
N ILE A 410 4.52 9.80 10.10
CA ILE A 410 3.61 10.55 9.23
C ILE A 410 4.29 10.69 7.87
N ILE A 411 3.59 10.31 6.80
CA ILE A 411 4.11 10.34 5.43
C ILE A 411 3.42 11.44 4.64
N LYS A 412 4.21 12.33 4.07
CA LYS A 412 3.75 13.33 3.09
C LYS A 412 4.51 13.14 1.79
N GLY A 413 3.79 13.02 0.71
CA GLY A 413 4.36 12.83 -0.63
C GLY A 413 3.88 13.88 -1.62
N ASP A 414 4.55 13.95 -2.74
CA ASP A 414 4.17 14.81 -3.86
C ASP A 414 2.95 14.29 -4.61
N VAL A 415 2.87 12.97 -4.79
CA VAL A 415 1.77 12.28 -5.46
C VAL A 415 1.26 11.09 -4.65
N GLN A 416 0.03 10.67 -4.91
CA GLN A 416 -0.63 9.59 -4.17
C GLN A 416 0.10 8.25 -4.30
N GLY A 417 0.58 7.92 -5.49
CA GLY A 417 1.32 6.67 -5.73
C GLY A 417 2.63 6.59 -4.93
N SER A 418 3.34 7.70 -4.75
CA SER A 418 4.56 7.76 -3.92
C SER A 418 4.24 7.49 -2.45
N VAL A 419 3.17 8.07 -1.93
CA VAL A 419 2.70 7.84 -0.55
C VAL A 419 2.33 6.37 -0.34
N GLU A 420 1.60 5.78 -1.27
CA GLU A 420 1.21 4.37 -1.26
C GLU A 420 2.44 3.44 -1.29
N ALA A 421 3.38 3.69 -2.20
CA ALA A 421 4.61 2.91 -2.32
C ALA A 421 5.48 2.98 -1.05
N LEU A 422 5.63 4.17 -0.46
CA LEU A 422 6.34 4.35 0.80
C LEU A 422 5.67 3.60 1.95
N SER A 423 4.36 3.75 2.10
CA SER A 423 3.59 3.06 3.13
C SER A 423 3.76 1.54 3.05
N ALA A 424 3.61 0.97 1.85
CA ALA A 424 3.79 -0.45 1.63
C ALA A 424 5.23 -0.91 1.90
N SER A 425 6.23 -0.11 1.55
CA SER A 425 7.64 -0.44 1.75
C SER A 425 8.05 -0.37 3.22
N LEU A 426 7.57 0.64 3.95
CA LEU A 426 7.86 0.79 5.38
C LEU A 426 7.22 -0.31 6.23
N MET A 427 6.02 -0.76 5.85
CA MET A 427 5.34 -1.87 6.52
C MET A 427 6.01 -3.23 6.32
N LYS A 428 6.86 -3.36 5.30
CA LYS A 428 7.65 -4.58 5.02
C LYS A 428 8.98 -4.63 5.77
N ILE A 429 9.40 -3.55 6.42
CA ILE A 429 10.65 -3.53 7.19
C ILE A 429 10.47 -4.38 8.44
N GLU A 430 11.29 -5.41 8.58
CA GLU A 430 11.29 -6.30 9.74
C GLU A 430 12.54 -6.03 10.59
N VAL A 431 12.33 -5.47 11.76
CA VAL A 431 13.34 -5.35 12.83
C VAL A 431 12.74 -5.94 14.08
N GLU A 432 13.39 -6.97 14.61
CA GLU A 432 12.90 -7.65 15.82
C GLU A 432 12.79 -6.67 17.00
N GLY A 433 11.63 -6.62 17.62
CA GLY A 433 11.35 -5.74 18.77
C GLY A 433 10.86 -4.33 18.40
N VAL A 434 10.75 -3.97 17.13
CA VAL A 434 10.25 -2.66 16.69
C VAL A 434 9.27 -2.81 15.52
N ASN A 435 8.15 -2.09 15.59
CA ASN A 435 7.17 -1.99 14.51
C ASN A 435 7.14 -0.57 13.94
N VAL A 436 6.88 -0.45 12.65
CA VAL A 436 6.50 0.83 12.05
C VAL A 436 4.99 1.00 12.16
N ARG A 437 4.56 2.11 12.71
CA ARG A 437 3.16 2.50 12.78
C ARG A 437 2.93 3.76 11.99
N ILE A 438 2.19 3.67 10.89
CA ILE A 438 1.82 4.81 10.06
C ILE A 438 0.60 5.48 10.68
N ILE A 439 0.79 6.69 11.21
CA ILE A 439 -0.24 7.48 11.89
C ILE A 439 -1.12 8.21 10.88
N HIS A 440 -0.51 8.80 9.86
CA HIS A 440 -1.19 9.58 8.86
C HIS A 440 -0.41 9.60 7.55
N THR A 441 -1.14 9.63 6.46
CA THR A 441 -0.59 9.78 5.11
C THR A 441 -1.38 10.85 4.36
N ALA A 442 -0.70 11.70 3.63
CA ALA A 442 -1.35 12.68 2.77
C ALA A 442 -0.43 13.16 1.65
N VAL A 443 -1.04 13.79 0.67
CA VAL A 443 -0.35 14.39 -0.48
C VAL A 443 -0.20 15.88 -0.25
N GLY A 444 0.87 16.48 -0.74
CA GLY A 444 1.16 17.89 -0.66
C GLY A 444 2.24 18.27 0.35
N ALA A 445 2.44 19.58 0.54
CA ALA A 445 3.46 20.08 1.45
C ALA A 445 3.15 19.75 2.91
N ILE A 446 4.20 19.60 3.72
CA ILE A 446 4.07 19.42 5.17
C ILE A 446 3.55 20.72 5.77
N ASN A 447 2.46 20.64 6.52
CA ASN A 447 1.81 21.78 7.16
C ASN A 447 1.91 21.73 8.70
N GLU A 448 1.48 22.77 9.36
CA GLU A 448 1.51 22.89 10.82
C GLU A 448 0.69 21.81 11.53
N SER A 449 -0.43 21.38 10.94
CA SER A 449 -1.27 20.30 11.49
C SER A 449 -0.52 18.95 11.51
N ASP A 450 0.30 18.69 10.50
CA ASP A 450 1.13 17.48 10.46
C ASP A 450 2.15 17.47 11.59
N VAL A 451 2.77 18.64 11.86
CA VAL A 451 3.72 18.80 12.98
C VAL A 451 3.03 18.61 14.32
N THR A 452 1.86 19.18 14.51
CA THR A 452 1.06 19.03 15.73
C THR A 452 0.70 17.55 15.97
N LEU A 453 0.29 16.84 14.93
CA LEU A 453 -0.02 15.41 15.01
C LEU A 453 1.22 14.58 15.33
N ALA A 454 2.37 14.88 14.72
CA ALA A 454 3.63 14.21 15.00
C ALA A 454 4.07 14.43 16.46
N ASN A 455 3.95 15.63 16.98
CA ASN A 455 4.24 15.93 18.39
C ASN A 455 3.31 15.15 19.33
N ALA A 456 2.02 15.16 19.07
CA ALA A 456 1.01 14.46 19.87
C ALA A 456 1.20 12.94 19.89
N SER A 457 1.67 12.35 18.81
CA SER A 457 1.90 10.91 18.66
C SER A 457 3.33 10.47 18.95
N ASN A 458 4.22 11.39 19.29
CA ASN A 458 5.65 11.16 19.42
C ASN A 458 6.25 10.49 18.17
N GLY A 459 5.84 11.00 17.01
CA GLY A 459 6.20 10.47 15.70
C GLY A 459 7.20 11.35 14.95
N ILE A 460 7.68 10.81 13.84
CA ILE A 460 8.52 11.52 12.87
C ILE A 460 7.72 11.82 11.61
N ILE A 461 8.10 12.86 10.89
CA ILE A 461 7.51 13.21 9.60
C ILE A 461 8.50 12.86 8.50
N ILE A 462 8.04 12.07 7.53
CA ILE A 462 8.76 11.78 6.30
C ILE A 462 8.13 12.58 5.17
N GLY A 463 8.91 13.46 4.56
CA GLY A 463 8.55 14.20 3.36
C GLY A 463 9.24 13.61 2.14
N PHE A 464 8.46 13.02 1.25
CA PHE A 464 8.97 12.49 -0.01
C PHE A 464 8.72 13.47 -1.15
N ASN A 465 9.79 14.05 -1.66
CA ASN A 465 9.77 15.05 -2.74
C ASN A 465 8.90 16.29 -2.44
N VAL A 466 8.65 16.56 -1.16
CA VAL A 466 7.90 17.72 -0.66
C VAL A 466 8.75 18.52 0.33
N ARG A 467 8.30 19.72 0.64
CA ARG A 467 8.95 20.61 1.61
C ARG A 467 7.93 21.11 2.63
N PRO A 468 8.35 21.42 3.86
CA PRO A 468 7.48 22.06 4.83
C PRO A 468 7.18 23.51 4.41
N ASP A 469 5.98 23.97 4.70
CA ASP A 469 5.67 25.40 4.64
C ASP A 469 6.35 26.16 5.80
N SER A 470 6.27 27.50 5.77
CA SER A 470 6.93 28.33 6.77
C SER A 470 6.39 28.13 8.19
N GLY A 471 5.08 27.84 8.33
CA GLY A 471 4.45 27.52 9.60
C GLY A 471 4.90 26.19 10.16
N ALA A 472 4.93 25.15 9.31
CA ALA A 472 5.39 23.82 9.68
C ALA A 472 6.87 23.80 10.09
N LYS A 473 7.72 24.50 9.37
CA LYS A 473 9.15 24.59 9.71
C LYS A 473 9.36 25.22 11.09
N ARG A 474 8.67 26.31 11.39
CA ARG A 474 8.73 26.98 12.69
C ARG A 474 8.20 26.07 13.81
N ALA A 475 7.02 25.49 13.61
CA ALA A 475 6.40 24.60 14.60
C ALA A 475 7.29 23.37 14.90
N ALA A 476 7.92 22.79 13.90
CA ALA A 476 8.84 21.66 14.08
C ALA A 476 10.08 22.03 14.89
N GLU A 477 10.62 23.21 14.70
CA GLU A 477 11.75 23.74 15.48
C GLU A 477 11.34 24.00 16.93
N GLU A 478 10.15 24.59 17.18
CA GLU A 478 9.62 24.90 18.51
C GLU A 478 9.26 23.64 19.31
N GLU A 479 8.67 22.63 18.65
CA GLU A 479 8.19 21.40 19.28
C GLU A 479 9.20 20.25 19.19
N ASN A 480 10.37 20.44 18.59
CA ASN A 480 11.42 19.43 18.38
C ASN A 480 10.90 18.19 17.63
N VAL A 481 10.06 18.39 16.62
CA VAL A 481 9.58 17.32 15.76
C VAL A 481 10.62 17.05 14.70
N ASP A 482 11.02 15.78 14.56
CA ASP A 482 11.97 15.34 13.55
C ASP A 482 11.27 15.23 12.18
N MET A 483 11.81 15.94 11.19
CA MET A 483 11.37 15.89 9.80
C MET A 483 12.51 15.38 8.91
N ARG A 484 12.23 14.31 8.18
CA ARG A 484 13.17 13.71 7.23
C ARG A 484 12.67 13.92 5.82
N LEU A 485 13.45 14.66 5.02
CA LEU A 485 13.09 15.04 3.66
C LEU A 485 13.96 14.28 2.66
N HIS A 486 13.31 13.52 1.79
CA HIS A 486 13.97 12.65 0.82
C HIS A 486 13.39 12.82 -0.59
N ARG A 487 14.18 12.45 -1.59
CA ARG A 487 13.79 12.43 -3.00
C ARG A 487 13.93 11.03 -3.64
N VAL A 488 14.54 10.09 -2.93
CA VAL A 488 14.77 8.72 -3.39
C VAL A 488 14.24 7.76 -2.33
N ILE A 489 13.42 6.81 -2.75
CA ILE A 489 12.72 5.88 -1.84
C ILE A 489 13.67 4.98 -1.04
N TYR A 490 14.79 4.59 -1.62
CA TYR A 490 15.83 3.80 -0.93
C TYR A 490 16.34 4.47 0.34
N ASN A 491 16.60 5.77 0.26
CA ASN A 491 17.14 6.55 1.37
C ASN A 491 16.15 6.62 2.54
N VAL A 492 14.85 6.67 2.24
CA VAL A 492 13.80 6.62 3.26
C VAL A 492 13.81 5.28 3.98
N ILE A 493 13.84 4.19 3.22
CA ILE A 493 13.81 2.82 3.77
C ILE A 493 15.02 2.57 4.66
N GLU A 494 16.23 2.92 4.19
CA GLU A 494 17.47 2.76 4.95
C GLU A 494 17.47 3.58 6.24
N GLU A 495 17.00 4.83 6.17
CA GLU A 495 16.95 5.71 7.35
C GLU A 495 15.96 5.22 8.39
N ILE A 496 14.79 4.75 7.98
CA ILE A 496 13.78 4.18 8.89
C ILE A 496 14.27 2.87 9.50
N GLU A 497 14.89 1.99 8.72
CA GLU A 497 15.48 0.76 9.25
C GLU A 497 16.56 1.05 10.29
N SER A 498 17.44 2.03 10.01
CA SER A 498 18.47 2.48 10.96
C SER A 498 17.86 3.09 12.22
N ALA A 499 16.79 3.87 12.10
CA ALA A 499 16.06 4.44 13.25
C ALA A 499 15.41 3.35 14.11
N MET A 500 14.82 2.32 13.49
CA MET A 500 14.24 1.18 14.19
C MET A 500 15.31 0.39 14.97
N LYS A 501 16.45 0.12 14.37
CA LYS A 501 17.59 -0.53 15.05
C LYS A 501 18.08 0.30 16.23
N GLY A 502 18.13 1.61 16.10
CA GLY A 502 18.52 2.54 17.16
C GLY A 502 17.53 2.64 18.34
N MET A 503 16.29 2.19 18.17
CA MET A 503 15.29 2.13 19.25
C MET A 503 15.42 0.92 20.17
N LEU A 504 16.17 -0.09 19.76
CA LEU A 504 16.37 -1.30 20.55
C LEU A 504 17.19 -0.98 21.79
N ASP A 505 16.86 -1.63 22.91
CA ASP A 505 17.69 -1.57 24.10
C ASP A 505 18.99 -2.29 23.83
N PRO A 506 20.14 -1.74 24.31
CA PRO A 506 21.43 -2.38 24.10
C PRO A 506 21.43 -3.76 24.79
N GLU A 507 21.84 -4.78 24.07
CA GLU A 507 22.13 -6.10 24.64
C GLU A 507 23.55 -6.12 25.14
N TYR A 508 23.72 -6.57 26.38
CA TYR A 508 25.01 -6.73 27.00
C TYR A 508 25.35 -8.21 27.12
N GLU A 509 26.51 -8.58 26.62
CA GLU A 509 27.07 -9.91 26.80
C GLU A 509 28.19 -9.87 27.83
N GLU A 510 28.22 -10.88 28.70
CA GLU A 510 29.33 -11.03 29.65
C GLU A 510 30.58 -11.51 28.91
N LYS A 511 31.63 -10.70 28.96
CA LYS A 511 32.93 -11.06 28.42
C LYS A 511 33.92 -11.22 29.56
N VAL A 512 34.50 -12.42 29.68
CA VAL A 512 35.61 -12.67 30.61
C VAL A 512 36.82 -11.85 30.14
N ILE A 513 37.32 -10.98 30.97
CA ILE A 513 38.45 -10.09 30.68
C ILE A 513 39.78 -10.59 31.26
N GLY A 514 39.73 -11.44 32.29
CA GLY A 514 40.89 -12.03 32.86
C GLY A 514 40.62 -13.00 34.01
N GLU A 515 41.67 -13.73 34.39
CA GLU A 515 41.64 -14.68 35.48
C GLU A 515 42.79 -14.37 36.44
N VAL A 516 42.52 -14.54 37.73
CA VAL A 516 43.46 -14.26 38.81
C VAL A 516 43.52 -15.47 39.72
N GLU A 517 44.70 -15.96 40.02
CA GLU A 517 44.96 -17.01 41.01
C GLU A 517 45.19 -16.45 42.39
N VAL A 518 44.44 -16.96 43.39
CA VAL A 518 44.63 -16.59 44.80
C VAL A 518 45.85 -17.30 45.35
N ARG A 519 46.88 -16.55 45.70
CA ARG A 519 48.13 -17.10 46.26
C ARG A 519 48.18 -17.00 47.80
N GLN A 520 47.63 -15.93 48.37
CA GLN A 520 47.61 -15.71 49.83
C GLN A 520 46.37 -14.98 50.25
N THR A 521 45.90 -15.22 51.47
CA THR A 521 44.74 -14.53 52.04
C THR A 521 45.13 -13.88 53.39
N PHE A 522 44.76 -12.61 53.59
CA PHE A 522 45.03 -11.87 54.81
C PHE A 522 43.71 -11.39 55.41
N LYS A 523 43.39 -11.82 56.65
CA LYS A 523 42.22 -11.36 57.36
C LYS A 523 42.53 -10.11 58.18
N VAL A 524 41.83 -9.02 57.88
CA VAL A 524 41.98 -7.72 58.54
C VAL A 524 40.65 -7.32 59.15
N SER A 525 40.63 -7.12 60.48
CA SER A 525 39.40 -6.95 61.26
C SER A 525 38.49 -5.76 60.88
N LYS A 526 38.99 -4.79 60.12
CA LYS A 526 38.21 -3.62 59.66
C LYS A 526 37.94 -3.58 58.14
N VAL A 527 38.59 -4.41 57.36
CA VAL A 527 38.57 -4.37 55.88
C VAL A 527 38.03 -5.67 55.28
N GLY A 528 38.03 -6.75 56.07
CA GLY A 528 37.67 -8.08 55.59
C GLY A 528 38.89 -8.89 55.11
N THR A 529 38.69 -9.81 54.20
CA THR A 529 39.75 -10.64 53.64
C THR A 529 40.40 -9.95 52.46
N ILE A 530 41.69 -9.66 52.56
CA ILE A 530 42.50 -9.19 51.43
C ILE A 530 43.07 -10.41 50.71
N VAL A 531 42.85 -10.49 49.45
CA VAL A 531 43.27 -11.59 48.61
C VAL A 531 44.56 -11.17 47.86
N GLY A 532 45.70 -11.74 48.22
CA GLY A 532 46.93 -11.63 47.49
C GLY A 532 46.89 -12.57 46.30
N SER A 533 46.89 -12.01 45.11
CA SER A 533 46.63 -12.76 43.88
C SER A 533 47.59 -12.38 42.75
N TYR A 534 47.65 -13.25 41.76
CA TYR A 534 48.48 -13.10 40.57
C TYR A 534 47.58 -13.23 39.31
N VAL A 535 47.68 -12.26 38.40
CA VAL A 535 46.92 -12.27 37.14
C VAL A 535 47.54 -13.29 36.19
N THR A 536 46.82 -14.40 36.00
CA THR A 536 47.29 -15.53 35.15
C THR A 536 46.97 -15.32 33.68
N GLU A 537 45.83 -14.70 33.42
CA GLU A 537 45.37 -14.45 32.06
C GLU A 537 44.63 -13.10 31.96
N GLY A 538 44.78 -12.38 30.84
CA GLY A 538 44.08 -11.15 30.55
C GLY A 538 44.43 -10.00 31.50
N LYS A 539 43.44 -9.32 32.03
CA LYS A 539 43.55 -8.25 32.99
C LYS A 539 42.40 -8.23 33.99
N ILE A 540 42.62 -7.60 35.13
CA ILE A 540 41.56 -7.33 36.10
C ILE A 540 41.38 -5.83 36.24
N THR A 541 40.13 -5.36 36.21
CA THR A 541 39.75 -3.95 36.40
C THR A 541 38.97 -3.76 37.67
N ARG A 542 39.09 -2.57 38.31
CA ARG A 542 38.40 -2.27 39.57
C ARG A 542 36.88 -2.36 39.50
N ASN A 543 36.31 -2.06 38.33
CA ASN A 543 34.86 -2.02 38.09
C ASN A 543 34.31 -3.34 37.52
N ALA A 544 35.13 -4.34 37.30
CA ALA A 544 34.72 -5.62 36.78
C ALA A 544 33.87 -6.42 37.77
N GLY A 545 32.90 -7.14 37.27
CA GLY A 545 32.28 -8.22 38.00
C GLY A 545 33.26 -9.36 38.19
N VAL A 546 33.17 -10.09 39.31
CA VAL A 546 34.07 -11.20 39.62
C VAL A 546 33.31 -12.43 40.07
N ARG A 547 33.86 -13.59 39.72
CA ARG A 547 33.42 -14.89 40.25
C ARG A 547 34.57 -15.58 40.96
N VAL A 548 34.34 -16.06 42.13
CA VAL A 548 35.29 -16.91 42.87
C VAL A 548 34.99 -18.36 42.51
N ILE A 549 35.97 -19.03 41.89
CA ILE A 549 35.86 -20.41 41.45
C ILE A 549 36.78 -21.28 42.28
N ARG A 550 36.20 -22.32 42.89
CA ARG A 550 36.93 -23.34 43.68
C ARG A 550 36.66 -24.70 43.10
N ASP A 551 37.72 -25.39 42.71
CA ASP A 551 37.63 -26.74 42.11
C ASP A 551 36.66 -26.77 40.90
N GLY A 552 36.67 -25.73 40.08
CA GLY A 552 35.78 -25.58 38.91
C GLY A 552 34.33 -25.20 39.21
N ILE A 553 33.99 -24.92 40.48
CA ILE A 553 32.64 -24.54 40.90
C ILE A 553 32.63 -23.08 41.35
N VAL A 554 31.69 -22.27 40.83
CA VAL A 554 31.48 -20.89 41.27
C VAL A 554 30.95 -20.85 42.68
N GLN A 555 31.71 -20.25 43.59
CA GLN A 555 31.36 -20.10 45.02
C GLN A 555 30.69 -18.76 45.30
N TYR A 556 31.04 -17.74 44.55
CA TYR A 556 30.53 -16.37 44.75
C TYR A 556 30.60 -15.60 43.44
N GLU A 557 29.64 -14.72 43.24
CA GLU A 557 29.61 -13.74 42.18
C GLU A 557 29.26 -12.38 42.78
N GLY A 558 30.03 -11.35 42.41
CA GLY A 558 29.85 -10.01 42.93
C GLY A 558 30.84 -9.01 42.37
N GLU A 559 31.11 -7.97 43.13
CA GLU A 559 31.96 -6.86 42.71
C GLU A 559 33.25 -6.77 43.56
N ILE A 560 34.26 -6.14 42.97
CA ILE A 560 35.51 -5.79 43.64
C ILE A 560 35.27 -4.56 44.53
N ASN A 561 35.61 -4.65 45.79
CA ASN A 561 35.58 -3.49 46.70
C ASN A 561 36.84 -2.63 46.52
N THR A 562 38.04 -3.23 46.59
CA THR A 562 39.29 -2.55 46.34
C THR A 562 40.24 -3.40 45.47
N LEU A 563 40.97 -2.74 44.56
CA LEU A 563 42.04 -3.32 43.79
C LEU A 563 43.34 -2.53 44.03
N LYS A 564 44.36 -3.19 44.59
CA LYS A 564 45.61 -2.56 44.93
C LYS A 564 46.81 -3.31 44.32
N ARG A 565 47.80 -2.55 43.98
CA ARG A 565 49.13 -3.08 43.66
C ARG A 565 50.14 -2.49 44.68
N PHE A 566 50.74 -3.36 45.47
CA PHE A 566 51.50 -2.98 46.65
C PHE A 566 50.59 -2.22 47.67
N LYS A 567 50.80 -0.92 47.86
CA LYS A 567 50.02 -0.07 48.75
C LYS A 567 49.09 0.90 48.00
N ASP A 568 49.21 0.99 46.70
CA ASP A 568 48.53 1.97 45.88
C ASP A 568 47.24 1.38 45.25
N ASP A 569 46.18 2.16 45.28
CA ASP A 569 44.96 1.85 44.54
C ASP A 569 45.17 1.98 43.04
N VAL A 570 44.80 0.97 42.29
CA VAL A 570 44.97 0.95 40.83
C VAL A 570 43.64 0.71 40.13
N LYS A 571 43.52 1.16 38.88
CA LYS A 571 42.34 0.96 38.08
C LYS A 571 42.31 -0.41 37.40
N GLU A 572 43.46 -0.92 37.01
CA GLU A 572 43.63 -2.21 36.35
C GLU A 572 44.97 -2.85 36.67
N VAL A 573 45.04 -4.16 36.59
CA VAL A 573 46.28 -4.96 36.68
C VAL A 573 46.32 -5.92 35.51
N ALA A 574 47.41 -5.88 34.76
CA ALA A 574 47.65 -6.72 33.60
C ALA A 574 48.19 -8.10 33.97
N GLN A 575 48.17 -9.02 33.02
CA GLN A 575 48.75 -10.36 33.15
C GLN A 575 50.22 -10.30 33.60
N GLY A 576 50.59 -11.22 34.49
CA GLY A 576 51.94 -11.33 34.99
C GLY A 576 52.26 -10.49 36.20
N TYR A 577 51.31 -9.73 36.75
CA TYR A 577 51.52 -8.90 37.91
C TYR A 577 50.68 -9.39 39.14
N GLU A 578 51.21 -9.15 40.30
CA GLU A 578 50.56 -9.41 41.56
C GLU A 578 49.65 -8.25 41.97
N CYS A 579 48.52 -8.55 42.63
CA CYS A 579 47.57 -7.56 43.14
C CYS A 579 46.91 -8.02 44.41
N GLY A 580 46.41 -7.06 45.21
CA GLY A 580 45.58 -7.28 46.39
C GLY A 580 44.14 -6.92 46.06
N ILE A 581 43.22 -7.86 46.27
CA ILE A 581 41.81 -7.69 45.97
C ILE A 581 40.99 -7.85 47.26
N THR A 582 40.02 -6.99 47.46
CA THR A 582 38.93 -7.21 48.44
C THR A 582 37.62 -7.29 47.72
N LEU A 583 36.81 -8.32 48.03
CA LEU A 583 35.50 -8.53 47.45
C LEU A 583 34.41 -7.91 48.31
N GLU A 584 33.37 -7.40 47.70
CA GLU A 584 32.22 -6.87 48.41
C GLU A 584 31.40 -8.00 49.04
N LYS A 585 31.22 -7.94 50.37
CA LYS A 585 30.38 -8.89 51.15
C LYS A 585 30.81 -10.36 51.11
N TYR A 586 32.04 -10.69 50.67
CA TYR A 586 32.53 -12.06 50.66
C TYR A 586 33.93 -12.17 51.21
N ASN A 587 34.11 -13.01 52.23
CA ASN A 587 35.36 -13.15 52.96
C ASN A 587 35.91 -14.61 53.01
N ASP A 588 35.24 -15.57 52.39
CA ASP A 588 35.63 -16.99 52.42
C ASP A 588 36.47 -17.39 51.20
N VAL A 589 37.34 -16.52 50.76
CA VAL A 589 38.29 -16.82 49.70
C VAL A 589 39.45 -17.65 50.30
N LYS A 590 39.85 -18.69 49.61
CA LYS A 590 40.93 -19.61 50.00
C LYS A 590 42.09 -19.57 49.00
N GLU A 591 43.26 -19.95 49.47
CA GLU A 591 44.42 -20.15 48.62
C GLU A 591 44.13 -21.22 47.54
N GLY A 592 44.50 -20.97 46.31
CA GLY A 592 44.21 -21.85 45.16
C GLY A 592 42.87 -21.57 44.46
N ASP A 593 42.02 -20.69 45.00
CA ASP A 593 40.82 -20.25 44.31
C ASP A 593 41.20 -19.43 43.06
N VAL A 594 40.36 -19.45 42.06
CA VAL A 594 40.49 -18.63 40.83
C VAL A 594 39.42 -17.54 40.88
N ILE A 595 39.81 -16.29 40.65
CA ILE A 595 38.90 -15.17 40.49
C ILE A 595 38.83 -14.84 38.99
N GLU A 596 37.67 -15.08 38.41
CA GLU A 596 37.36 -14.72 37.02
C GLU A 596 36.78 -13.31 37.01
N ALA A 597 37.36 -12.43 36.22
CA ALA A 597 36.87 -11.07 36.02
C ALA A 597 36.12 -10.97 34.71
N PHE A 598 34.94 -10.37 34.73
CA PHE A 598 34.10 -10.17 33.53
C PHE A 598 33.57 -8.74 33.48
N GLU A 599 33.31 -8.29 32.26
CA GLU A 599 32.64 -7.02 31.96
C GLU A 599 31.44 -7.28 31.06
N LEU A 600 30.40 -6.47 31.25
CA LEU A 600 29.28 -6.42 30.33
C LEU A 600 29.65 -5.53 29.15
N VAL A 601 29.75 -6.11 27.96
CA VAL A 601 30.08 -5.42 26.72
C VAL A 601 28.83 -5.33 25.88
N GLU A 602 28.53 -4.13 25.38
CA GLU A 602 27.43 -3.91 24.44
C GLU A 602 27.70 -4.65 23.13
N VAL A 603 26.73 -5.47 22.70
CA VAL A 603 26.78 -6.19 21.42
C VAL A 603 26.20 -5.30 20.35
N GLU A 604 26.97 -4.98 19.31
CA GLU A 604 26.46 -4.33 18.10
C GLU A 604 25.56 -5.33 17.33
N ARG A 605 24.33 -4.94 17.09
CA ARG A 605 23.36 -5.70 16.26
C ARG A 605 23.37 -5.29 14.80
#